data_255e220fea5fa1fe492d7e26d4dcb7bb
#
_entry.id   255e220fea5fa1fe492d7e26d4dcb7bb
#
_cell.length_a   1.000
_cell.length_b   1.000
_cell.length_c   1.000
_cell.angle_alpha   90.00
_cell.angle_beta   90.00
_cell.angle_gamma   90.00
#
_symmetry.space_group_name_H-M   'P 1'
#
loop_
_entity.id
_entity.type
_entity.pdbx_description
1 polymer ?
#
loop_
_entity_poly.entity_id
_entity_poly.type
_entity_poly.pdbx_seq_one_letter_code
_entity_poly.pdbx_strand_id
1 'polypeptide(L)'
;MTHQFLIDTESLAQNLGREDLVLIDVRGQAAFSSHIRGAVHSTWHEYSDPNATAKGLLDPDLSRIEQRLRALGINHSSDIVIYSNPFDNWGDEGRMFWMLQYLGHPSVRVLDGGWVKWTAEHRPYEHEPACPQPGNFQVAPHPELLVMKDELKKLVKAPRRETIILDARSVEEYAGKDIEGLPRAGHIPTASNIPWNGFLKSDGSVKDLGMIQKMFQEFGLDPSHEIITYCLGGVRSAWLYFVFRLVGYEKVKNYPGSWWEWSRDFAAPVEKDAKLLHKVTSQTGTRASGIRQEGRQDS
;
A
#
# COMPACT_ATOMS: atom_id res chain seq x y z
N MET A 1 -8.78 1.29 -20.94
CA MET A 1 -7.79 0.19 -21.04
C MET A 1 -7.82 -0.56 -19.72
N THR A 2 -8.20 -1.82 -19.71
CA THR A 2 -8.18 -2.67 -18.50
C THR A 2 -6.72 -2.89 -18.10
N HIS A 3 -6.34 -2.39 -16.93
CA HIS A 3 -5.04 -2.67 -16.34
C HIS A 3 -5.09 -4.01 -15.59
N GLN A 4 -3.97 -4.73 -15.51
CA GLN A 4 -3.90 -6.05 -14.83
C GLN A 4 -4.43 -6.01 -13.39
N PHE A 5 -4.22 -4.92 -12.64
CA PHE A 5 -4.58 -4.79 -11.22
C PHE A 5 -5.71 -3.79 -10.94
N LEU A 6 -6.25 -3.14 -11.96
CA LEU A 6 -7.29 -2.13 -11.83
C LEU A 6 -8.45 -2.44 -12.78
N ILE A 7 -9.68 -2.32 -12.31
CA ILE A 7 -10.89 -2.46 -13.12
C ILE A 7 -11.74 -1.20 -12.99
N ASP A 8 -12.21 -0.67 -14.11
CA ASP A 8 -13.16 0.44 -14.08
C ASP A 8 -14.58 -0.02 -13.75
N THR A 9 -15.41 0.93 -13.37
CA THR A 9 -16.81 0.69 -12.94
C THR A 9 -17.67 0.12 -14.07
N GLU A 10 -17.44 0.50 -15.33
CA GLU A 10 -18.16 -0.01 -16.50
C GLU A 10 -17.84 -1.48 -16.72
N SER A 11 -16.55 -1.80 -16.76
CA SER A 11 -16.07 -3.17 -16.93
C SER A 11 -16.57 -4.08 -15.80
N LEU A 12 -16.57 -3.61 -14.54
CA LEU A 12 -17.12 -4.39 -13.44
C LEU A 12 -18.62 -4.60 -13.59
N ALA A 13 -19.39 -3.56 -13.96
CA ALA A 13 -20.85 -3.66 -14.13
C ALA A 13 -21.23 -4.72 -15.18
N GLN A 14 -20.47 -4.82 -16.27
CA GLN A 14 -20.68 -5.82 -17.33
C GLN A 14 -20.32 -7.25 -16.90
N ASN A 15 -19.52 -7.40 -15.84
CA ASN A 15 -19.05 -8.68 -15.33
C ASN A 15 -19.81 -9.15 -14.06
N LEU A 16 -20.74 -8.35 -13.52
CA LEU A 16 -21.53 -8.77 -12.36
C LEU A 16 -22.32 -10.04 -12.65
N GLY A 17 -22.27 -10.99 -11.71
CA GLY A 17 -22.97 -12.27 -11.81
C GLY A 17 -22.18 -13.38 -12.51
N ARG A 18 -20.93 -13.14 -12.93
CA ARG A 18 -20.02 -14.23 -13.34
C ARG A 18 -19.73 -15.15 -12.16
N GLU A 19 -19.72 -16.46 -12.40
CA GLU A 19 -19.51 -17.48 -11.36
C GLU A 19 -18.10 -17.44 -10.73
N ASP A 20 -17.10 -16.99 -11.50
CA ASP A 20 -15.72 -16.88 -11.05
C ASP A 20 -15.39 -15.53 -10.40
N LEU A 21 -16.32 -14.54 -10.46
CA LEU A 21 -16.09 -13.23 -9.85
C LEU A 21 -16.37 -13.28 -8.34
N VAL A 22 -15.39 -12.92 -7.54
CA VAL A 22 -15.56 -12.64 -6.11
C VAL A 22 -15.34 -11.16 -5.86
N LEU A 23 -16.39 -10.47 -5.46
CA LEU A 23 -16.34 -9.03 -5.18
C LEU A 23 -16.29 -8.80 -3.67
N ILE A 24 -15.22 -8.16 -3.19
CA ILE A 24 -14.97 -7.95 -1.75
C ILE A 24 -15.14 -6.48 -1.40
N ASP A 25 -16.11 -6.17 -0.55
CA ASP A 25 -16.28 -4.87 0.09
C ASP A 25 -15.42 -4.83 1.37
N VAL A 26 -14.44 -3.94 1.41
CA VAL A 26 -13.56 -3.80 2.58
C VAL A 26 -13.89 -2.59 3.45
N ARG A 27 -15.02 -1.93 3.19
CA ARG A 27 -15.52 -0.84 4.04
C ARG A 27 -15.94 -1.37 5.42
N GLY A 28 -16.12 -0.46 6.39
CA GLY A 28 -16.63 -0.86 7.70
C GLY A 28 -18.00 -1.53 7.62
N GLN A 29 -18.31 -2.43 8.57
CA GLN A 29 -19.54 -3.23 8.60
C GLN A 29 -20.83 -2.40 8.43
N ALA A 30 -20.90 -1.21 9.01
CA ALA A 30 -22.07 -0.34 8.88
C ALA A 30 -22.27 0.16 7.42
N ALA A 31 -21.19 0.39 6.69
CA ALA A 31 -21.23 0.82 5.30
C ALA A 31 -21.68 -0.30 4.34
N PHE A 32 -21.46 -1.55 4.72
CA PHE A 32 -21.88 -2.73 3.96
C PHE A 32 -23.40 -2.91 3.89
N SER A 33 -24.20 -2.19 4.68
CA SER A 33 -25.67 -2.18 4.56
C SER A 33 -26.19 -1.79 3.17
N SER A 34 -25.36 -1.16 2.35
CA SER A 34 -25.56 -0.94 0.92
C SER A 34 -24.25 -1.26 0.20
N HIS A 35 -24.24 -2.21 -0.71
CA HIS A 35 -23.03 -2.71 -1.36
C HIS A 35 -23.27 -3.03 -2.84
N ILE A 36 -22.20 -3.15 -3.61
CA ILE A 36 -22.28 -3.58 -5.01
C ILE A 36 -22.87 -4.99 -5.06
N ARG A 37 -23.81 -5.20 -5.97
CA ARG A 37 -24.53 -6.47 -6.09
C ARG A 37 -23.59 -7.69 -6.16
N GLY A 38 -23.82 -8.67 -5.28
CA GLY A 38 -23.03 -9.89 -5.17
C GLY A 38 -21.78 -9.75 -4.34
N ALA A 39 -21.52 -8.60 -3.71
CA ALA A 39 -20.34 -8.42 -2.87
C ALA A 39 -20.45 -9.20 -1.55
N VAL A 40 -19.32 -9.71 -1.11
CA VAL A 40 -19.09 -10.22 0.24
C VAL A 40 -18.33 -9.19 1.05
N HIS A 41 -18.53 -9.18 2.38
CA HIS A 41 -17.84 -8.26 3.27
C HIS A 41 -16.65 -8.95 3.94
N SER A 42 -15.50 -8.28 3.95
CA SER A 42 -14.37 -8.69 4.77
C SER A 42 -13.39 -7.54 4.94
N THR A 43 -12.85 -7.38 6.13
CA THR A 43 -11.87 -6.36 6.44
C THR A 43 -10.50 -6.96 6.76
N TRP A 44 -9.43 -6.22 6.55
CA TRP A 44 -8.07 -6.67 6.82
C TRP A 44 -7.83 -7.03 8.30
N HIS A 45 -8.63 -6.50 9.23
CA HIS A 45 -8.55 -6.81 10.66
C HIS A 45 -8.78 -8.29 10.96
N GLU A 46 -9.63 -8.94 10.18
CA GLU A 46 -9.95 -10.37 10.34
C GLU A 46 -8.75 -11.30 10.09
N TYR A 47 -7.74 -10.79 9.37
CA TYR A 47 -6.52 -11.52 8.99
C TYR A 47 -5.30 -11.09 9.81
N SER A 48 -5.50 -10.20 10.77
CA SER A 48 -4.42 -9.71 11.65
C SER A 48 -4.17 -10.67 12.79
N ASP A 49 -2.92 -10.71 13.27
CA ASP A 49 -2.54 -11.48 14.45
C ASP A 49 -3.29 -10.94 15.68
N PRO A 50 -4.18 -11.74 16.30
CA PRO A 50 -4.96 -11.30 17.45
C PRO A 50 -4.10 -11.01 18.67
N ASN A 51 -2.89 -11.60 18.76
CA ASN A 51 -1.98 -11.49 19.89
C ASN A 51 -0.94 -10.37 19.71
N ALA A 52 -0.74 -9.90 18.46
CA ALA A 52 0.25 -8.86 18.21
C ALA A 52 -0.22 -7.48 18.70
N THR A 53 0.70 -6.73 19.29
CA THR A 53 0.48 -5.30 19.59
C THR A 53 0.41 -4.49 18.30
N ALA A 54 1.19 -4.85 17.30
CA ALA A 54 1.17 -4.24 15.97
C ALA A 54 0.08 -4.88 15.11
N LYS A 55 -1.09 -4.27 15.09
CA LYS A 55 -2.31 -4.82 14.43
C LYS A 55 -2.19 -5.06 12.93
N GLY A 56 -1.18 -4.50 12.29
CA GLY A 56 -0.90 -4.75 10.87
C GLY A 56 -0.22 -6.09 10.58
N LEU A 57 0.34 -6.79 11.57
CA LEU A 57 0.90 -8.12 11.38
C LEU A 57 -0.18 -9.12 11.02
N LEU A 58 0.11 -9.99 10.05
CA LEU A 58 -0.81 -11.07 9.67
C LEU A 58 -0.83 -12.16 10.74
N ASP A 59 -1.97 -12.84 10.85
CA ASP A 59 -2.12 -14.02 11.69
C ASP A 59 -1.07 -15.08 11.26
N PRO A 60 -0.21 -15.55 12.18
CA PRO A 60 0.77 -16.57 11.86
C PRO A 60 0.15 -17.93 11.54
N ASP A 61 -1.12 -18.15 11.95
CA ASP A 61 -1.89 -19.34 11.58
C ASP A 61 -2.52 -19.16 10.19
N LEU A 62 -1.76 -19.50 9.16
CA LEU A 62 -2.20 -19.43 7.78
C LEU A 62 -3.43 -20.30 7.48
N SER A 63 -3.66 -21.37 8.24
CA SER A 63 -4.84 -22.22 8.07
C SER A 63 -6.13 -21.48 8.46
N ARG A 64 -6.05 -20.61 9.44
CA ARG A 64 -7.16 -19.75 9.86
C ARG A 64 -7.46 -18.68 8.80
N ILE A 65 -6.43 -18.08 8.22
CA ILE A 65 -6.57 -17.17 7.07
C ILE A 65 -7.22 -17.88 5.89
N GLU A 66 -6.73 -19.06 5.53
CA GLU A 66 -7.25 -19.86 4.42
C GLU A 66 -8.74 -20.19 4.61
N GLN A 67 -9.13 -20.62 5.80
CA GLN A 67 -10.52 -20.92 6.11
C GLN A 67 -11.44 -19.72 5.92
N ARG A 68 -11.00 -18.53 6.35
CA ARG A 68 -11.76 -17.28 6.17
C ARG A 68 -11.90 -16.90 4.70
N LEU A 69 -10.81 -16.98 3.93
CA LEU A 69 -10.85 -16.68 2.49
C LEU A 69 -11.77 -17.68 1.74
N ARG A 70 -11.75 -18.95 2.10
CA ARG A 70 -12.67 -19.95 1.55
C ARG A 70 -14.13 -19.63 1.89
N ALA A 71 -14.40 -19.16 3.10
CA ALA A 71 -15.77 -18.77 3.50
C ALA A 71 -16.34 -17.61 2.67
N LEU A 72 -15.49 -16.78 2.05
CA LEU A 72 -15.89 -15.76 1.08
C LEU A 72 -16.17 -16.30 -0.33
N GLY A 73 -16.08 -17.63 -0.54
CA GLY A 73 -16.25 -18.26 -1.85
C GLY A 73 -15.01 -18.23 -2.72
N ILE A 74 -13.84 -17.86 -2.20
CA ILE A 74 -12.61 -17.72 -2.99
C ILE A 74 -12.07 -19.08 -3.40
N ASN A 75 -11.93 -19.28 -4.71
CA ASN A 75 -11.24 -20.41 -5.36
C ASN A 75 -9.89 -19.93 -5.91
N HIS A 76 -8.99 -20.84 -6.21
CA HIS A 76 -7.74 -20.50 -6.88
C HIS A 76 -7.95 -19.83 -8.25
N SER A 77 -9.04 -20.19 -8.94
CA SER A 77 -9.43 -19.63 -10.24
C SER A 77 -10.30 -18.38 -10.15
N SER A 78 -10.64 -17.90 -8.96
CA SER A 78 -11.48 -16.73 -8.80
C SER A 78 -10.83 -15.47 -9.39
N ASP A 79 -11.66 -14.61 -9.97
CA ASP A 79 -11.31 -13.26 -10.37
C ASP A 79 -11.74 -12.31 -9.26
N ILE A 80 -10.80 -11.93 -8.39
CA ILE A 80 -11.11 -11.13 -7.20
C ILE A 80 -11.08 -9.64 -7.56
N VAL A 81 -12.17 -8.94 -7.22
CA VAL A 81 -12.23 -7.48 -7.26
C VAL A 81 -12.50 -6.93 -5.87
N ILE A 82 -11.67 -6.02 -5.41
CA ILE A 82 -11.75 -5.38 -4.10
C ILE A 82 -12.21 -3.93 -4.28
N TYR A 83 -13.09 -3.45 -3.41
CA TYR A 83 -13.42 -2.04 -3.37
C TYR A 83 -13.64 -1.52 -1.95
N SER A 84 -13.45 -0.21 -1.82
CA SER A 84 -13.66 0.54 -0.59
C SER A 84 -14.34 1.89 -0.90
N ASN A 85 -14.37 2.77 0.09
CA ASN A 85 -14.59 4.20 -0.10
C ASN A 85 -13.24 4.93 -0.01
N PRO A 86 -12.64 5.39 -1.14
CA PRO A 86 -11.30 5.99 -1.15
C PRO A 86 -11.13 7.23 -0.25
N PHE A 87 -12.21 7.88 0.17
CA PHE A 87 -12.18 9.10 0.99
C PHE A 87 -12.47 8.87 2.47
N ASP A 88 -12.84 7.65 2.85
CA ASP A 88 -13.28 7.31 4.20
C ASP A 88 -12.59 6.05 4.72
N ASN A 89 -11.32 5.88 4.35
CA ASN A 89 -10.47 4.79 4.79
C ASN A 89 -8.98 5.17 4.70
N TRP A 90 -8.13 4.21 4.99
CA TRP A 90 -6.67 4.36 4.96
C TRP A 90 -5.99 3.59 3.81
N GLY A 91 -6.72 3.26 2.72
CA GLY A 91 -6.23 2.42 1.63
C GLY A 91 -6.46 0.92 1.91
N ASP A 92 -7.60 0.59 2.52
CA ASP A 92 -7.94 -0.77 2.95
C ASP A 92 -8.01 -1.74 1.77
N GLU A 93 -8.45 -1.28 0.58
CA GLU A 93 -8.41 -2.05 -0.66
C GLU A 93 -6.99 -2.39 -1.10
N GLY A 94 -6.03 -1.48 -0.93
CA GLY A 94 -4.63 -1.75 -1.17
C GLY A 94 -4.05 -2.74 -0.16
N ARG A 95 -4.52 -2.70 1.08
CA ARG A 95 -4.13 -3.66 2.11
C ARG A 95 -4.62 -5.06 1.79
N MET A 96 -5.88 -5.21 1.38
CA MET A 96 -6.43 -6.49 0.97
C MET A 96 -5.76 -7.00 -0.31
N PHE A 97 -5.50 -6.12 -1.28
CA PHE A 97 -4.79 -6.44 -2.51
C PHE A 97 -3.39 -7.02 -2.23
N TRP A 98 -2.57 -6.32 -1.43
CA TRP A 98 -1.24 -6.80 -1.06
C TRP A 98 -1.32 -8.15 -0.35
N MET A 99 -2.25 -8.30 0.61
CA MET A 99 -2.40 -9.51 1.40
C MET A 99 -2.75 -10.72 0.51
N LEU A 100 -3.70 -10.58 -0.40
CA LEU A 100 -4.09 -11.67 -1.31
C LEU A 100 -2.96 -12.03 -2.27
N GLN A 101 -2.20 -11.06 -2.78
CA GLN A 101 -1.00 -11.35 -3.56
C GLN A 101 0.07 -12.07 -2.73
N TYR A 102 0.33 -11.61 -1.49
CA TYR A 102 1.25 -12.26 -0.58
C TYR A 102 0.83 -13.72 -0.28
N LEU A 103 -0.47 -13.98 -0.14
CA LEU A 103 -1.03 -15.31 0.12
C LEU A 103 -1.10 -16.19 -1.15
N GLY A 104 -0.66 -15.69 -2.30
CA GLY A 104 -0.51 -16.45 -3.54
C GLY A 104 -1.73 -16.48 -4.45
N HIS A 105 -2.70 -15.55 -4.29
CA HIS A 105 -3.83 -15.50 -5.22
C HIS A 105 -3.42 -14.85 -6.54
N PRO A 106 -3.64 -15.51 -7.71
CA PRO A 106 -3.10 -15.07 -9.00
C PRO A 106 -3.85 -13.88 -9.62
N SER A 107 -5.15 -13.72 -9.33
CA SER A 107 -6.01 -12.70 -9.96
C SER A 107 -6.67 -11.83 -8.91
N VAL A 108 -6.08 -10.66 -8.67
CA VAL A 108 -6.60 -9.67 -7.71
C VAL A 108 -6.58 -8.29 -8.36
N ARG A 109 -7.71 -7.61 -8.33
CA ARG A 109 -7.88 -6.25 -8.87
C ARG A 109 -8.57 -5.34 -7.86
N VAL A 110 -8.36 -4.04 -8.02
CA VAL A 110 -9.07 -3.00 -7.26
C VAL A 110 -10.02 -2.27 -8.19
N LEU A 111 -11.22 -1.94 -7.71
CA LEU A 111 -12.20 -1.12 -8.42
C LEU A 111 -11.77 0.35 -8.40
N ASP A 112 -11.51 0.91 -9.57
CA ASP A 112 -11.09 2.30 -9.73
C ASP A 112 -12.20 3.27 -9.33
N GLY A 113 -11.93 4.11 -8.34
CA GLY A 113 -12.89 5.04 -7.75
C GLY A 113 -13.82 4.41 -6.70
N GLY A 114 -13.78 3.09 -6.52
CA GLY A 114 -14.49 2.37 -5.46
C GLY A 114 -15.99 2.67 -5.39
N TRP A 115 -16.53 2.61 -4.17
CA TRP A 115 -17.95 2.86 -3.90
C TRP A 115 -18.42 4.26 -4.31
N VAL A 116 -17.59 5.27 -4.11
CA VAL A 116 -17.94 6.66 -4.43
C VAL A 116 -18.26 6.83 -5.91
N LYS A 117 -17.36 6.37 -6.77
CA LYS A 117 -17.54 6.48 -8.22
C LYS A 117 -18.70 5.58 -8.70
N TRP A 118 -18.81 4.36 -8.15
CA TRP A 118 -19.90 3.42 -8.44
C TRP A 118 -21.27 4.05 -8.24
N THR A 119 -21.48 4.69 -7.09
CA THR A 119 -22.76 5.35 -6.75
C THR A 119 -22.99 6.66 -7.50
N ALA A 120 -21.93 7.44 -7.74
CA ALA A 120 -22.01 8.66 -8.52
C ALA A 120 -22.43 8.38 -9.99
N GLU A 121 -22.08 7.20 -10.51
CA GLU A 121 -22.52 6.74 -11.84
C GLU A 121 -23.85 6.01 -11.83
N HIS A 122 -24.60 6.02 -10.71
CA HIS A 122 -25.90 5.36 -10.53
C HIS A 122 -25.90 3.88 -10.90
N ARG A 123 -24.80 3.17 -10.62
CA ARG A 123 -24.67 1.75 -10.90
C ARG A 123 -25.42 0.91 -9.85
N PRO A 124 -25.80 -0.36 -10.18
CA PRO A 124 -26.64 -1.19 -9.32
C PRO A 124 -25.95 -1.56 -8.01
N TYR A 125 -26.69 -1.46 -6.92
CA TYR A 125 -26.29 -1.91 -5.58
C TYR A 125 -27.47 -2.65 -4.90
N GLU A 126 -27.18 -3.35 -3.83
CA GLU A 126 -28.17 -4.11 -3.07
C GLU A 126 -27.91 -4.00 -1.56
N HIS A 127 -28.85 -4.56 -0.77
CA HIS A 127 -28.81 -4.53 0.69
C HIS A 127 -28.70 -5.93 1.31
N GLU A 128 -29.03 -6.96 0.54
CA GLU A 128 -29.01 -8.34 1.01
C GLU A 128 -27.60 -8.92 0.80
N PRO A 129 -26.94 -9.38 1.88
CA PRO A 129 -25.59 -9.91 1.76
C PRO A 129 -25.54 -11.19 0.94
N ALA A 130 -24.53 -11.33 0.10
CA ALA A 130 -24.27 -12.57 -0.60
C ALA A 130 -23.89 -13.69 0.39
N CYS A 131 -24.36 -14.91 0.12
CA CYS A 131 -24.06 -16.12 0.90
C CYS A 131 -23.33 -17.13 0.00
N PRO A 132 -22.06 -16.95 -0.29
CA PRO A 132 -21.32 -17.83 -1.18
C PRO A 132 -21.12 -19.21 -0.55
N GLN A 133 -21.02 -20.23 -1.40
CA GLN A 133 -20.51 -21.53 -0.96
C GLN A 133 -19.01 -21.42 -0.69
N PRO A 134 -18.47 -22.13 0.32
CA PRO A 134 -17.04 -22.10 0.59
C PRO A 134 -16.21 -22.51 -0.63
N GLY A 135 -15.18 -21.70 -0.93
CA GLY A 135 -14.25 -21.97 -2.02
C GLY A 135 -13.17 -22.99 -1.65
N ASN A 136 -12.21 -23.16 -2.58
CA ASN A 136 -11.13 -24.14 -2.45
C ASN A 136 -9.72 -23.51 -2.47
N PHE A 137 -9.60 -22.20 -2.33
CA PHE A 137 -8.30 -21.52 -2.33
C PHE A 137 -7.36 -22.11 -1.29
N GLN A 138 -6.09 -22.30 -1.68
CA GLN A 138 -5.02 -22.75 -0.80
C GLN A 138 -3.95 -21.65 -0.70
N VAL A 139 -3.60 -21.31 0.52
CA VAL A 139 -2.58 -20.28 0.80
C VAL A 139 -1.20 -20.81 0.43
N ALA A 140 -0.49 -20.05 -0.40
CA ALA A 140 0.88 -20.29 -0.83
C ALA A 140 1.67 -18.97 -0.75
N PRO A 141 2.24 -18.60 0.40
CA PRO A 141 2.83 -17.29 0.62
C PRO A 141 3.99 -16.96 -0.31
N HIS A 142 4.06 -15.72 -0.75
CA HIS A 142 5.13 -15.08 -1.51
C HIS A 142 5.99 -14.19 -0.58
N PRO A 143 7.00 -14.75 0.11
CA PRO A 143 7.79 -14.02 1.11
C PRO A 143 8.55 -12.83 0.52
N GLU A 144 8.78 -12.83 -0.79
CA GLU A 144 9.41 -11.71 -1.51
C GLU A 144 8.55 -10.44 -1.53
N LEU A 145 7.27 -10.50 -1.19
CA LEU A 145 6.35 -9.35 -1.13
C LEU A 145 6.23 -8.75 0.27
N LEU A 146 6.96 -9.31 1.23
CA LEU A 146 6.90 -8.92 2.63
C LEU A 146 8.30 -8.67 3.16
N VAL A 147 8.44 -7.71 4.07
CA VAL A 147 9.64 -7.54 4.90
C VAL A 147 9.27 -7.55 6.37
N MET A 148 10.05 -8.24 7.19
CA MET A 148 9.88 -8.27 8.64
C MET A 148 10.84 -7.33 9.34
N LYS A 149 10.53 -6.94 10.57
CA LYS A 149 11.29 -5.97 11.36
C LYS A 149 12.80 -6.28 11.41
N ASP A 150 13.17 -7.54 11.65
CA ASP A 150 14.58 -7.91 11.82
C ASP A 150 15.38 -7.82 10.51
N GLU A 151 14.73 -8.12 9.36
CA GLU A 151 15.31 -7.89 8.04
C GLU A 151 15.50 -6.38 7.80
N LEU A 152 14.47 -5.59 8.08
CA LEU A 152 14.54 -4.15 7.91
C LEU A 152 15.59 -3.49 8.83
N LYS A 153 15.75 -3.97 10.07
CA LYS A 153 16.84 -3.54 10.98
C LYS A 153 18.23 -3.82 10.41
N LYS A 154 18.42 -4.94 9.71
CA LYS A 154 19.68 -5.25 9.02
C LYS A 154 19.93 -4.29 7.86
N LEU A 155 18.91 -4.01 7.05
CA LEU A 155 18.99 -3.06 5.94
C LEU A 155 19.32 -1.64 6.42
N VAL A 156 18.71 -1.18 7.50
CA VAL A 156 18.99 0.14 8.09
C VAL A 156 20.46 0.24 8.59
N LYS A 157 21.03 -0.85 9.14
CA LYS A 157 22.43 -0.88 9.60
C LYS A 157 23.44 -0.96 8.45
N ALA A 158 23.07 -1.57 7.34
CA ALA A 158 23.89 -1.72 6.15
C ALA A 158 23.06 -1.38 4.90
N PRO A 159 22.80 -0.08 4.64
CA PRO A 159 21.96 0.34 3.54
C PRO A 159 22.52 -0.10 2.18
N ARG A 160 21.65 -0.56 1.30
CA ARG A 160 21.95 -0.88 -0.10
C ARG A 160 21.46 0.26 -0.96
N ARG A 161 22.25 0.65 -1.95
CA ARG A 161 21.93 1.79 -2.84
C ARG A 161 20.67 1.55 -3.65
N GLU A 162 20.43 0.30 -4.04
CA GLU A 162 19.27 -0.14 -4.83
C GLU A 162 17.98 -0.35 -4.00
N THR A 163 18.07 -0.33 -2.66
CA THR A 163 16.91 -0.53 -1.78
C THR A 163 16.46 0.80 -1.20
N ILE A 164 15.22 1.18 -1.49
CA ILE A 164 14.60 2.43 -1.05
C ILE A 164 13.49 2.13 -0.03
N ILE A 165 13.60 2.73 1.15
CA ILE A 165 12.57 2.63 2.20
C ILE A 165 11.67 3.86 2.12
N LEU A 166 10.35 3.65 2.06
CA LEU A 166 9.35 4.71 1.90
C LEU A 166 8.34 4.69 3.04
N ASP A 167 8.20 5.85 3.69
CA ASP A 167 7.18 6.11 4.70
C ASP A 167 5.93 6.70 4.03
N ALA A 168 4.82 5.97 4.09
CA ALA A 168 3.54 6.37 3.49
C ALA A 168 2.68 7.25 4.41
N ARG A 169 3.16 7.61 5.61
CA ARG A 169 2.46 8.48 6.57
C ARG A 169 2.46 9.93 6.13
N SER A 170 1.75 10.77 6.88
CA SER A 170 1.79 12.22 6.67
C SER A 170 3.20 12.78 6.92
N VAL A 171 3.45 13.99 6.42
CA VAL A 171 4.72 14.70 6.65
C VAL A 171 4.93 14.99 8.14
N GLU A 172 3.86 15.25 8.87
CA GLU A 172 3.86 15.55 10.31
C GLU A 172 4.24 14.29 11.12
N GLU A 173 3.65 13.14 10.82
CA GLU A 173 4.01 11.85 11.43
C GLU A 173 5.48 11.49 11.15
N TYR A 174 5.91 11.63 9.89
CA TYR A 174 7.29 11.35 9.48
C TYR A 174 8.30 12.26 10.20
N ALA A 175 8.01 13.55 10.31
CA ALA A 175 8.85 14.52 11.01
C ALA A 175 8.80 14.37 12.54
N GLY A 176 7.98 13.45 13.07
CA GLY A 176 7.83 13.23 14.50
C GLY A 176 7.08 14.33 15.25
N LYS A 177 6.26 15.09 14.56
CA LYS A 177 5.39 16.15 15.14
C LYS A 177 4.07 15.59 15.63
N ASP A 178 3.58 14.52 15.02
CA ASP A 178 2.41 13.77 15.43
C ASP A 178 2.82 12.35 15.82
N ILE A 179 2.48 11.95 17.05
CA ILE A 179 2.87 10.64 17.61
C ILE A 179 1.70 9.69 17.83
N GLU A 180 0.43 10.15 17.69
CA GLU A 180 -0.78 9.33 17.85
C GLU A 180 -0.75 8.37 19.08
N GLY A 181 -0.20 8.81 20.20
CA GLY A 181 -0.07 7.99 21.40
C GLY A 181 1.02 6.89 21.33
N LEU A 182 1.92 6.95 20.37
CA LEU A 182 3.01 6.01 20.24
C LEU A 182 4.21 6.35 21.15
N PRO A 183 5.02 5.36 21.57
CA PRO A 183 6.11 5.59 22.51
C PRO A 183 7.28 6.40 21.94
N ARG A 184 7.44 6.44 20.62
CA ARG A 184 8.49 7.20 19.95
C ARG A 184 7.98 7.91 18.70
N ALA A 185 8.48 9.13 18.49
CA ALA A 185 8.23 9.96 17.32
C ALA A 185 9.37 9.83 16.31
N GLY A 186 9.10 10.15 15.04
CA GLY A 186 10.07 10.15 13.95
C GLY A 186 9.80 9.05 12.92
N HIS A 187 10.86 8.59 12.25
CA HIS A 187 10.78 7.62 11.15
C HIS A 187 11.93 6.61 11.18
N ILE A 188 11.82 5.57 10.39
CA ILE A 188 12.87 4.57 10.18
C ILE A 188 14.06 5.26 9.47
N PRO A 189 15.30 5.12 9.95
CA PRO A 189 16.47 5.73 9.34
C PRO A 189 16.59 5.40 7.85
N THR A 190 17.09 6.36 7.08
CA THR A 190 17.21 6.29 5.61
C THR A 190 15.89 6.30 4.84
N ALA A 191 14.74 6.20 5.50
CA ALA A 191 13.46 6.28 4.81
C ALA A 191 13.21 7.69 4.24
N SER A 192 12.51 7.73 3.11
CA SER A 192 11.96 8.95 2.53
C SER A 192 10.44 8.94 2.63
N ASN A 193 9.82 10.13 2.66
CA ASN A 193 8.36 10.22 2.83
C ASN A 193 7.64 10.43 1.50
N ILE A 194 6.65 9.59 1.22
CA ILE A 194 5.67 9.76 0.15
C ILE A 194 4.28 9.48 0.74
N PRO A 195 3.49 10.51 1.07
CA PRO A 195 2.14 10.32 1.59
C PRO A 195 1.25 9.53 0.63
N TRP A 196 0.58 8.51 1.14
CA TRP A 196 -0.18 7.52 0.37
C TRP A 196 -1.29 8.10 -0.50
N ASN A 197 -1.96 9.16 -0.03
CA ASN A 197 -3.15 9.75 -0.66
C ASN A 197 -2.84 10.66 -1.86
N GLY A 198 -1.57 10.90 -2.17
CA GLY A 198 -1.14 11.76 -3.28
C GLY A 198 -1.49 11.24 -4.68
N PHE A 199 -2.01 10.00 -4.79
CA PHE A 199 -2.22 9.31 -6.07
C PHE A 199 -3.69 9.19 -6.50
N LEU A 200 -4.62 9.75 -5.74
CA LEU A 200 -6.03 9.75 -6.06
C LEU A 200 -6.46 11.06 -6.73
N LYS A 201 -7.47 10.98 -7.58
CA LYS A 201 -8.25 12.10 -8.12
C LYS A 201 -9.40 12.47 -7.18
N SER A 202 -10.07 13.57 -7.49
CA SER A 202 -11.22 14.06 -6.70
C SER A 202 -12.46 13.17 -6.77
N ASP A 203 -12.54 12.26 -7.75
CA ASP A 203 -13.62 11.25 -7.88
C ASP A 203 -13.26 9.89 -7.23
N GLY A 204 -12.13 9.83 -6.52
CA GLY A 204 -11.61 8.63 -5.89
C GLY A 204 -10.86 7.68 -6.82
N SER A 205 -10.83 7.94 -8.13
CA SER A 205 -10.07 7.12 -9.06
C SER A 205 -8.56 7.40 -8.96
N VAL A 206 -7.76 6.43 -9.38
CA VAL A 206 -6.30 6.56 -9.45
C VAL A 206 -5.94 7.60 -10.52
N LYS A 207 -4.92 8.42 -10.24
CA LYS A 207 -4.35 9.35 -11.24
C LYS A 207 -3.85 8.59 -12.46
N ASP A 208 -3.69 9.31 -13.56
CA ASP A 208 -3.10 8.74 -14.77
C ASP A 208 -1.76 8.04 -14.49
N LEU A 209 -1.60 6.81 -14.96
CA LEU A 209 -0.45 5.98 -14.64
C LEU A 209 0.86 6.58 -15.17
N GLY A 210 0.82 7.25 -16.32
CA GLY A 210 1.98 7.97 -16.87
C GLY A 210 2.37 9.16 -15.98
N MET A 211 1.37 9.85 -15.39
CA MET A 211 1.62 10.92 -14.40
C MET A 211 2.29 10.35 -13.15
N ILE A 212 1.81 9.22 -12.62
CA ILE A 212 2.41 8.56 -11.45
C ILE A 212 3.84 8.12 -11.74
N GLN A 213 4.09 7.50 -12.91
CA GLN A 213 5.45 7.12 -13.33
C GLN A 213 6.38 8.33 -13.35
N LYS A 214 5.93 9.46 -13.92
CA LYS A 214 6.69 10.70 -13.94
C LYS A 214 6.97 11.23 -12.54
N MET A 215 5.98 11.20 -11.63
CA MET A 215 6.18 11.60 -10.23
C MET A 215 7.27 10.74 -9.57
N PHE A 216 7.24 9.43 -9.74
CA PHE A 216 8.26 8.55 -9.18
C PHE A 216 9.65 8.82 -9.76
N GLN A 217 9.75 9.05 -11.06
CA GLN A 217 11.02 9.44 -11.71
C GLN A 217 11.56 10.78 -11.17
N GLU A 218 10.69 11.77 -10.94
CA GLU A 218 11.06 13.05 -10.33
C GLU A 218 11.57 12.88 -8.89
N PHE A 219 11.09 11.88 -8.17
CA PHE A 219 11.61 11.47 -6.87
C PHE A 219 12.89 10.64 -6.95
N GLY A 220 13.42 10.35 -8.14
CA GLY A 220 14.61 9.54 -8.34
C GLY A 220 14.37 8.04 -8.15
N LEU A 221 13.11 7.60 -8.22
CA LEU A 221 12.75 6.20 -8.14
C LEU A 221 12.78 5.58 -9.54
N ASP A 222 13.41 4.42 -9.64
CA ASP A 222 13.54 3.64 -10.87
C ASP A 222 12.95 2.25 -10.68
N PRO A 223 12.28 1.64 -11.68
CA PRO A 223 11.69 0.29 -11.57
C PRO A 223 12.69 -0.83 -11.21
N SER A 224 14.00 -0.60 -11.37
CA SER A 224 15.02 -1.56 -10.92
C SER A 224 15.26 -1.55 -9.41
N HIS A 225 14.88 -0.48 -8.71
CA HIS A 225 15.00 -0.39 -7.26
C HIS A 225 14.12 -1.43 -6.55
N GLU A 226 14.61 -1.95 -5.44
CA GLU A 226 13.81 -2.64 -4.44
C GLU A 226 13.12 -1.59 -3.55
N ILE A 227 11.81 -1.57 -3.55
CA ILE A 227 11.01 -0.62 -2.77
C ILE A 227 10.44 -1.31 -1.54
N ILE A 228 10.68 -0.73 -0.37
CA ILE A 228 10.08 -1.18 0.89
C ILE A 228 9.15 -0.08 1.38
N THR A 229 7.88 -0.38 1.53
CA THR A 229 6.89 0.56 2.03
C THR A 229 6.50 0.26 3.47
N TYR A 230 6.36 1.29 4.31
CA TYR A 230 5.77 1.19 5.64
C TYR A 230 4.91 2.42 5.94
N CYS A 231 4.06 2.32 6.98
CA CYS A 231 3.29 3.45 7.47
C CYS A 231 3.12 3.39 9.00
N LEU A 232 1.92 3.61 9.53
CA LEU A 232 1.62 3.40 10.94
C LEU A 232 1.40 1.91 11.26
N GLY A 233 0.50 1.24 10.52
CA GLY A 233 0.08 -0.15 10.74
C GLY A 233 -0.01 -1.01 9.47
N GLY A 234 0.73 -0.68 8.41
CA GLY A 234 0.84 -1.53 7.21
C GLY A 234 -0.33 -1.44 6.23
N VAL A 235 -1.26 -0.48 6.41
CA VAL A 235 -2.44 -0.29 5.52
C VAL A 235 -2.13 0.73 4.44
N ARG A 236 -1.84 1.99 4.80
CA ARG A 236 -1.46 3.07 3.86
C ARG A 236 -0.24 2.68 3.00
N SER A 237 0.70 1.95 3.58
CA SER A 237 1.86 1.44 2.86
C SER A 237 1.52 0.33 1.87
N ALA A 238 0.52 -0.50 2.17
CA ALA A 238 0.04 -1.49 1.22
C ALA A 238 -0.73 -0.85 0.05
N TRP A 239 -1.41 0.28 0.27
CA TRP A 239 -1.91 1.10 -0.84
C TRP A 239 -0.76 1.65 -1.70
N LEU A 240 0.30 2.19 -1.08
CA LEU A 240 1.47 2.65 -1.83
C LEU A 240 2.16 1.50 -2.58
N TYR A 241 2.26 0.29 -1.99
CA TYR A 241 2.67 -0.92 -2.68
C TYR A 241 1.82 -1.17 -3.94
N PHE A 242 0.48 -1.11 -3.82
CA PHE A 242 -0.42 -1.26 -4.96
C PHE A 242 -0.14 -0.24 -6.07
N VAL A 243 0.06 1.04 -5.72
CA VAL A 243 0.38 2.10 -6.69
C VAL A 243 1.70 1.80 -7.42
N PHE A 244 2.74 1.33 -6.74
CA PHE A 244 3.99 0.91 -7.38
C PHE A 244 3.77 -0.26 -8.35
N ARG A 245 2.98 -1.26 -7.96
CA ARG A 245 2.64 -2.40 -8.82
C ARG A 245 1.87 -1.95 -10.06
N LEU A 246 0.97 -0.98 -9.95
CA LEU A 246 0.24 -0.40 -11.07
C LEU A 246 1.15 0.20 -12.14
N VAL A 247 2.26 0.79 -11.74
CA VAL A 247 3.17 1.46 -12.69
C VAL A 247 4.41 0.62 -13.04
N GLY A 248 4.37 -0.69 -12.75
CA GLY A 248 5.33 -1.66 -13.25
C GLY A 248 6.54 -1.91 -12.37
N TYR A 249 6.54 -1.48 -11.11
CA TYR A 249 7.58 -1.90 -10.16
C TYR A 249 7.29 -3.32 -9.68
N GLU A 250 8.24 -4.23 -9.90
CA GLU A 250 8.08 -5.64 -9.52
C GLU A 250 8.66 -5.94 -8.13
N LYS A 251 9.76 -5.27 -7.76
CA LYS A 251 10.46 -5.49 -6.50
C LYS A 251 9.91 -4.58 -5.40
N VAL A 252 8.69 -4.82 -4.96
CA VAL A 252 8.04 -4.04 -3.92
C VAL A 252 7.66 -4.92 -2.76
N LYS A 253 7.99 -4.50 -1.55
CA LYS A 253 7.68 -5.17 -0.29
C LYS A 253 6.88 -4.25 0.62
N ASN A 254 5.92 -4.79 1.36
CA ASN A 254 5.27 -4.07 2.46
C ASN A 254 5.81 -4.55 3.81
N TYR A 255 6.05 -3.63 4.74
CA TYR A 255 6.34 -3.92 6.13
C TYR A 255 5.05 -3.80 6.95
N PRO A 256 4.34 -4.90 7.23
CA PRO A 256 3.01 -4.82 7.86
C PRO A 256 3.04 -4.39 9.33
N GLY A 257 4.11 -4.70 10.08
CA GLY A 257 4.29 -4.24 11.45
C GLY A 257 4.46 -2.72 11.57
N SER A 258 5.08 -2.11 10.55
CA SER A 258 5.19 -0.66 10.37
C SER A 258 5.68 0.08 11.62
N TRP A 259 5.29 1.36 11.75
CA TRP A 259 5.69 2.19 12.89
C TRP A 259 5.11 1.70 14.23
N TRP A 260 3.96 1.05 14.24
CA TRP A 260 3.44 0.41 15.46
C TRP A 260 4.41 -0.59 16.06
N GLU A 261 5.02 -1.42 15.24
CA GLU A 261 6.01 -2.40 15.71
C GLU A 261 7.38 -1.74 15.96
N TRP A 262 7.83 -0.90 15.02
CA TRP A 262 9.15 -0.26 15.07
C TRP A 262 9.30 0.69 16.25
N SER A 263 8.30 1.54 16.52
CA SER A 263 8.34 2.51 17.62
C SER A 263 8.38 1.89 19.01
N ARG A 264 7.92 0.65 19.15
CA ARG A 264 7.93 -0.11 20.41
C ARG A 264 9.21 -0.90 20.65
N ASP A 265 10.02 -1.10 19.63
CA ASP A 265 11.35 -1.72 19.75
C ASP A 265 12.40 -0.64 20.06
N PHE A 266 12.67 -0.39 21.35
CA PHE A 266 13.65 0.63 21.78
C PHE A 266 15.08 0.36 21.32
N ALA A 267 15.41 -0.85 20.86
CA ALA A 267 16.68 -1.18 20.23
C ALA A 267 16.72 -0.84 18.72
N ALA A 268 15.57 -0.51 18.11
CA ALA A 268 15.54 -0.07 16.73
C ALA A 268 15.88 1.43 16.63
N PRO A 269 16.75 1.85 15.69
CA PRO A 269 17.12 3.25 15.51
C PRO A 269 15.94 4.09 14.96
N VAL A 270 15.95 5.40 15.25
CA VAL A 270 14.94 6.36 14.82
C VAL A 270 15.60 7.65 14.38
N GLU A 271 15.12 8.23 13.26
CA GLU A 271 15.46 9.59 12.82
C GLU A 271 14.24 10.52 12.97
N LYS A 272 14.50 11.84 13.12
CA LYS A 272 13.48 12.88 13.23
C LYS A 272 13.66 14.02 12.22
N ASP A 273 14.78 14.03 11.52
CA ASP A 273 15.07 15.06 10.55
C ASP A 273 14.25 14.82 9.29
N ALA A 274 13.42 15.78 8.92
CA ALA A 274 12.59 15.70 7.72
C ALA A 274 13.45 15.76 6.45
N LYS A 275 14.00 14.64 6.05
CA LYS A 275 14.53 14.45 4.70
C LYS A 275 13.34 14.20 3.76
N LEU A 276 12.68 15.27 3.35
CA LEU A 276 11.79 15.20 2.19
C LEU A 276 12.60 14.66 1.02
N LEU A 277 12.01 13.81 0.19
CA LEU A 277 12.63 13.39 -1.07
C LEU A 277 12.99 14.63 -1.89
N HIS A 278 14.21 15.12 -1.68
CA HIS A 278 14.81 16.07 -2.59
C HIS A 278 15.19 15.28 -3.84
N LYS A 279 14.88 15.85 -5.02
CA LYS A 279 15.39 15.38 -6.31
C LYS A 279 16.79 14.83 -6.09
N VAL A 280 17.01 13.55 -6.39
CA VAL A 280 18.34 13.00 -6.49
C VAL A 280 18.97 13.68 -7.72
N THR A 281 19.45 14.91 -7.54
CA THR A 281 20.33 15.52 -8.52
C THR A 281 21.58 14.67 -8.54
N SER A 282 21.78 13.97 -9.67
CA SER A 282 23.00 13.30 -10.00
C SER A 282 24.17 14.24 -9.69
N GLN A 283 24.91 13.98 -8.62
CA GLN A 283 26.23 14.54 -8.43
C GLN A 283 27.19 13.85 -9.43
N THR A 284 27.09 14.23 -10.69
CA THR A 284 28.20 14.13 -11.61
C THR A 284 29.16 15.23 -11.21
N GLY A 285 30.25 14.82 -10.56
CA GLY A 285 31.30 15.73 -10.16
C GLY A 285 31.87 16.50 -11.34
N THR A 286 31.76 17.81 -11.28
CA THR A 286 32.69 18.71 -11.98
C THR A 286 33.28 19.58 -10.90
N ARG A 287 34.56 19.28 -10.57
CA ARG A 287 35.42 20.21 -9.84
C ARG A 287 35.54 21.47 -10.68
N ALA A 288 34.89 22.54 -10.30
CA ALA A 288 35.26 23.87 -10.79
C ALA A 288 36.52 24.32 -10.06
N SER A 289 37.59 24.40 -10.82
CA SER A 289 38.87 24.98 -10.44
C SER A 289 38.68 26.41 -9.98
N GLY A 290 39.34 26.74 -8.85
CA GLY A 290 39.34 28.08 -8.28
C GLY A 290 39.95 29.13 -9.21
N ILE A 291 39.24 30.24 -9.30
CA ILE A 291 39.83 31.51 -9.75
C ILE A 291 39.95 32.40 -8.50
N ARG A 292 41.22 32.63 -8.07
CA ARG A 292 41.57 33.67 -7.14
C ARG A 292 41.29 35.02 -7.84
N GLN A 293 40.49 35.87 -7.27
CA GLN A 293 40.55 37.28 -7.55
C GLN A 293 41.40 37.97 -6.50
N GLU A 294 42.57 38.42 -6.93
CA GLU A 294 43.45 39.33 -6.20
C GLU A 294 42.76 40.70 -6.09
N GLY A 295 42.94 41.27 -4.93
CA GLY A 295 42.46 42.61 -4.63
C GLY A 295 43.25 43.69 -5.39
N ARG A 296 42.58 44.78 -5.65
CA ARG A 296 43.16 46.09 -5.81
C ARG A 296 42.53 47.07 -4.82
N GLN A 297 43.33 47.44 -3.84
CA GLN A 297 43.21 48.73 -3.21
C GLN A 297 43.70 49.76 -4.23
N ASP A 298 43.04 50.88 -4.32
CA ASP A 298 43.67 52.21 -4.44
C ASP A 298 42.58 53.30 -4.34
N SER A 299 42.90 54.26 -3.42
CA SER A 299 42.53 55.67 -3.26
C SER A 299 41.15 55.97 -2.74
#